data_bd6316bdb80d1ee337a24f3586782a3b
#
_entry.id   bd6316bdb80d1ee337a24f3586782a3b
#
_cell.length_a   1.000
_cell.length_b   1.000
_cell.length_c   1.000
_cell.angle_alpha   90.00
_cell.angle_beta   90.00
_cell.angle_gamma   90.00
#
_symmetry.space_group_name_H-M   'P 1'
#
loop_
_entity.id
_entity.type
_entity.pdbx_description
1 polymer ?
#
loop_
_entity_poly.entity_id
_entity_poly.type
_entity_poly.pdbx_seq_one_letter_code
_entity_poly.pdbx_strand_id
1 'polypeptide(L)'
;MAWFSVWLPLVSQLVVPVSLLAWLAFGRHATKARTLVVNALVATYVVAIGIAGLWLVIPWWLPFAYGVVVVWTIARRLRGKDVSTPRPLVVSWLAVTVLIGGLTMLLAGIVGVALASRRPPGDPVDLTLPLGSGTYLVVNGGSQALTNAHLGTLEGERFAPYRGQSYGVDLVRINRVGLRVPGLLPADPTAYFIYGDPVLAPCQGRVVVAEDGAPDMPPPQADRAHMAGNHVILECGSVWIVLGHLQRGTVAVHVGEIIELGHVIGLVGNSGNTGEPHLHVHAQRPGSTIAPLSGEPVPIRLGGRYLVRNDRVRADREGA
;
A
#
# COMPACT_ATOMS: atom_id res chain seq x y z
N MET A 1 3.59 5.35 -16.64
CA MET A 1 3.20 5.33 -15.21
C MET A 1 4.10 4.40 -14.35
N ALA A 2 4.50 3.24 -14.84
CA ALA A 2 5.31 2.28 -14.07
C ALA A 2 6.66 2.80 -13.55
N TRP A 3 7.35 3.66 -14.30
CA TRP A 3 8.57 4.30 -13.83
C TRP A 3 8.36 5.16 -12.56
N PHE A 4 7.19 5.82 -12.44
CA PHE A 4 6.86 6.61 -11.26
C PHE A 4 6.66 5.74 -10.01
N SER A 5 6.13 4.52 -10.15
CA SER A 5 5.91 3.62 -9.00
C SER A 5 7.20 3.09 -8.39
N VAL A 6 8.32 3.10 -9.13
CA VAL A 6 9.63 2.68 -8.64
C VAL A 6 10.50 3.89 -8.27
N TRP A 7 10.63 4.88 -9.16
CA TRP A 7 11.55 5.99 -8.95
C TRP A 7 11.09 6.96 -7.87
N LEU A 8 9.79 7.24 -7.77
CA LEU A 8 9.29 8.14 -6.73
C LEU A 8 9.55 7.60 -5.31
N PRO A 9 9.27 6.32 -4.98
CA PRO A 9 9.70 5.73 -3.72
C PRO A 9 11.22 5.75 -3.52
N LEU A 10 12.02 5.39 -4.52
CA LEU A 10 13.48 5.42 -4.41
C LEU A 10 14.00 6.81 -4.06
N VAL A 11 13.50 7.84 -4.73
CA VAL A 11 13.92 9.22 -4.45
C VAL A 11 13.41 9.68 -3.09
N SER A 12 12.10 9.60 -2.85
CA SER A 12 11.49 10.17 -1.64
C SER A 12 11.77 9.35 -0.37
N GLN A 13 11.97 8.06 -0.46
CA GLN A 13 12.10 7.18 0.72
C GLN A 13 13.54 6.66 0.94
N LEU A 14 14.45 6.84 -0.03
CA LEU A 14 15.85 6.46 0.12
C LEU A 14 16.79 7.65 -0.10
N VAL A 15 16.80 8.28 -1.29
CA VAL A 15 17.78 9.31 -1.63
C VAL A 15 17.62 10.54 -0.74
N VAL A 16 16.39 11.08 -0.64
CA VAL A 16 16.13 12.30 0.14
C VAL A 16 16.41 12.08 1.65
N PRO A 17 15.86 11.06 2.33
CA PRO A 17 16.13 10.89 3.75
C PRO A 17 17.60 10.59 4.03
N VAL A 18 18.29 9.78 3.23
CA VAL A 18 19.72 9.50 3.40
C VAL A 18 20.54 10.79 3.25
N SER A 19 20.25 11.64 2.26
CA SER A 19 20.90 12.92 2.05
C SER A 19 20.67 13.89 3.22
N LEU A 20 19.43 13.97 3.72
CA LEU A 20 19.08 14.80 4.87
C LEU A 20 19.77 14.31 6.15
N LEU A 21 19.81 13.01 6.39
CA LEU A 21 20.47 12.41 7.54
C LEU A 21 22.01 12.60 7.48
N ALA A 22 22.60 12.43 6.30
CA ALA A 22 24.01 12.71 6.09
C ALA A 22 24.33 14.19 6.36
N TRP A 23 23.49 15.10 5.87
CA TRP A 23 23.63 16.52 6.15
C TRP A 23 23.48 16.82 7.64
N LEU A 24 22.55 16.20 8.35
CA LEU A 24 22.43 16.33 9.81
C LEU A 24 23.65 15.79 10.56
N ALA A 25 24.19 14.64 10.15
CA ALA A 25 25.30 13.99 10.82
C ALA A 25 26.64 14.71 10.63
N PHE A 26 26.91 15.19 9.42
CA PHE A 26 28.22 15.74 9.01
C PHE A 26 28.20 17.25 8.75
N GLY A 27 27.03 17.87 8.58
CA GLY A 27 26.90 19.30 8.33
C GLY A 27 27.35 20.16 9.51
N ARG A 28 27.90 21.35 9.22
CA ARG A 28 28.29 22.36 10.23
C ARG A 28 27.08 23.24 10.53
N HIS A 29 26.43 23.01 11.66
CA HIS A 29 25.28 23.81 12.10
C HIS A 29 25.72 24.86 13.13
N ALA A 30 25.30 26.11 12.92
CA ALA A 30 25.82 27.27 13.63
C ALA A 30 25.41 27.34 15.11
N THR A 31 24.15 26.94 15.45
CA THR A 31 23.61 27.01 16.81
C THR A 31 22.78 25.79 17.16
N LYS A 32 22.62 25.50 18.47
CA LYS A 32 21.74 24.41 18.94
C LYS A 32 20.30 24.60 18.48
N ALA A 33 19.77 25.85 18.58
CA ALA A 33 18.41 26.15 18.16
C ALA A 33 18.16 25.82 16.67
N ARG A 34 19.08 26.25 15.79
CA ARG A 34 19.00 25.94 14.36
C ARG A 34 19.04 24.43 14.11
N THR A 35 19.91 23.73 14.79
CA THR A 35 20.01 22.28 14.68
C THR A 35 18.70 21.61 15.10
N LEU A 36 18.07 22.02 16.20
CA LEU A 36 16.80 21.46 16.66
C LEU A 36 15.67 21.68 15.65
N VAL A 37 15.57 22.88 15.05
CA VAL A 37 14.56 23.18 14.02
C VAL A 37 14.72 22.27 12.81
N VAL A 38 15.96 22.07 12.31
CA VAL A 38 16.21 21.20 11.17
C VAL A 38 15.97 19.75 11.52
N ASN A 39 16.37 19.29 12.71
CA ASN A 39 16.07 17.93 13.17
C ASN A 39 14.57 17.70 13.28
N ALA A 40 13.80 18.66 13.75
CA ALA A 40 12.33 18.56 13.80
C ALA A 40 11.73 18.37 12.41
N LEU A 41 12.18 19.13 11.41
CA LEU A 41 11.76 18.98 10.03
C LEU A 41 12.08 17.57 9.49
N VAL A 42 13.33 17.12 9.68
CA VAL A 42 13.77 15.80 9.19
C VAL A 42 13.00 14.68 9.92
N ALA A 43 12.79 14.81 11.23
CA ALA A 43 11.98 13.86 12.00
C ALA A 43 10.54 13.80 11.46
N THR A 44 9.90 14.96 11.21
CA THR A 44 8.55 15.02 10.64
C THR A 44 8.51 14.38 9.24
N TYR A 45 9.53 14.63 8.41
CA TYR A 45 9.66 14.00 7.10
C TYR A 45 9.76 12.47 7.20
N VAL A 46 10.63 11.95 8.08
CA VAL A 46 10.79 10.50 8.32
C VAL A 46 9.48 9.87 8.80
N VAL A 47 8.76 10.52 9.70
CA VAL A 47 7.43 10.06 10.16
C VAL A 47 6.42 10.07 9.00
N ALA A 48 6.39 11.16 8.22
CA ALA A 48 5.44 11.28 7.10
C ALA A 48 5.66 10.20 6.05
N ILE A 49 6.92 9.95 5.62
CA ILE A 49 7.21 8.87 4.67
C ILE A 49 6.98 7.49 5.29
N GLY A 50 7.25 7.32 6.59
CA GLY A 50 7.02 6.06 7.30
C GLY A 50 5.55 5.63 7.29
N ILE A 51 4.65 6.60 7.44
CA ILE A 51 3.20 6.36 7.52
C ILE A 51 2.53 6.39 6.13
N ALA A 52 2.85 7.39 5.30
CA ALA A 52 2.18 7.64 4.02
C ALA A 52 2.93 7.11 2.79
N GLY A 53 4.23 6.81 2.91
CA GLY A 53 5.05 6.31 1.81
C GLY A 53 4.60 4.93 1.33
N LEU A 54 4.99 4.57 0.09
CA LEU A 54 4.74 3.25 -0.49
C LEU A 54 5.97 2.37 -0.28
N TRP A 55 5.99 1.55 0.77
CA TRP A 55 7.09 0.65 1.13
C TRP A 55 7.05 -0.67 0.34
N LEU A 56 6.88 -0.55 -0.97
CA LEU A 56 6.80 -1.67 -1.89
C LEU A 56 8.16 -2.07 -2.47
N VAL A 57 9.00 -1.06 -2.78
CA VAL A 57 10.30 -1.24 -3.45
C VAL A 57 11.45 -1.32 -2.46
N ILE A 58 11.29 -0.68 -1.32
CA ILE A 58 12.29 -0.53 -0.26
C ILE A 58 11.75 -1.18 1.02
N PRO A 59 12.60 -1.81 1.84
CA PRO A 59 12.15 -2.47 3.06
C PRO A 59 11.39 -1.53 4.00
N TRP A 60 10.23 -1.95 4.46
CA TRP A 60 9.30 -1.22 5.33
C TRP A 60 9.89 -0.77 6.67
N TRP A 61 10.98 -1.39 7.14
CA TRP A 61 11.63 -1.09 8.42
C TRP A 61 12.61 0.09 8.35
N LEU A 62 12.99 0.57 7.16
CA LEU A 62 13.93 1.67 6.99
C LEU A 62 13.55 2.98 7.72
N PRO A 63 12.28 3.40 7.81
CA PRO A 63 11.92 4.59 8.59
C PRO A 63 12.34 4.50 10.05
N PHE A 64 12.34 3.31 10.64
CA PHE A 64 12.80 3.11 12.02
C PHE A 64 14.31 3.30 12.13
N ALA A 65 15.09 2.78 11.16
CA ALA A 65 16.53 3.04 11.09
C ALA A 65 16.84 4.54 10.93
N TYR A 66 16.09 5.24 10.10
CA TYR A 66 16.20 6.70 9.96
C TYR A 66 15.88 7.43 11.28
N GLY A 67 14.86 7.00 11.99
CA GLY A 67 14.49 7.53 13.31
C GLY A 67 15.63 7.40 14.33
N VAL A 68 16.31 6.25 14.36
CA VAL A 68 17.48 6.04 15.22
C VAL A 68 18.60 7.05 14.89
N VAL A 69 18.88 7.29 13.61
CA VAL A 69 19.89 8.28 13.19
C VAL A 69 19.48 9.70 13.60
N VAL A 70 18.20 10.08 13.44
CA VAL A 70 17.69 11.39 13.89
C VAL A 70 17.91 11.57 15.40
N VAL A 71 17.51 10.59 16.22
CA VAL A 71 17.70 10.63 17.68
C VAL A 71 19.19 10.75 18.03
N TRP A 72 20.04 9.98 17.37
CA TRP A 72 21.49 10.05 17.57
C TRP A 72 22.04 11.44 17.22
N THR A 73 21.63 12.04 16.10
CA THR A 73 22.09 13.40 15.72
C THR A 73 21.68 14.46 16.74
N ILE A 74 20.44 14.38 17.26
CA ILE A 74 19.95 15.25 18.32
C ILE A 74 20.80 15.08 19.59
N ALA A 75 20.98 13.86 20.07
CA ALA A 75 21.75 13.56 21.28
C ALA A 75 23.20 14.02 21.18
N ARG A 76 23.83 13.78 20.03
CA ARG A 76 25.21 14.25 19.76
C ARG A 76 25.32 15.78 19.83
N ARG A 77 24.36 16.51 19.24
CA ARG A 77 24.37 17.98 19.17
C ARG A 77 24.07 18.63 20.52
N LEU A 78 23.16 18.07 21.30
CA LEU A 78 22.89 18.60 22.65
C LEU A 78 24.10 18.52 23.57
N ARG A 79 24.99 17.52 23.38
CA ARG A 79 26.26 17.37 24.13
C ARG A 79 27.39 18.25 23.61
N GLY A 80 27.29 18.73 22.36
CA GLY A 80 28.32 19.58 21.73
C GLY A 80 28.26 21.04 22.24
N LYS A 81 29.38 21.77 22.07
CA LYS A 81 29.43 23.22 22.29
C LYS A 81 28.87 23.95 21.09
N ASP A 82 28.22 25.11 21.32
CA ASP A 82 27.80 25.99 20.22
C ASP A 82 29.04 26.56 19.49
N VAL A 83 28.99 26.50 18.16
CA VAL A 83 30.01 27.14 17.32
C VAL A 83 29.59 28.59 17.07
N SER A 84 30.42 29.53 17.47
CA SER A 84 30.20 30.95 17.16
C SER A 84 30.34 31.18 15.66
N THR A 85 29.26 31.53 14.99
CA THR A 85 29.27 31.96 13.58
C THR A 85 28.93 33.42 13.42
N PRO A 86 29.41 34.10 12.38
CA PRO A 86 28.98 35.45 12.07
C PRO A 86 27.44 35.53 12.00
N ARG A 87 26.86 36.59 12.53
CA ARG A 87 25.41 36.83 12.53
C ARG A 87 24.90 36.91 11.08
N PRO A 88 24.10 35.96 10.59
CA PRO A 88 23.45 36.11 9.30
C PRO A 88 22.38 37.20 9.36
N LEU A 89 22.08 37.78 8.22
CA LEU A 89 21.01 38.79 8.10
C LEU A 89 19.69 38.27 8.69
N VAL A 90 19.08 38.96 9.62
CA VAL A 90 17.85 38.58 10.36
C VAL A 90 16.71 38.23 9.41
N VAL A 91 16.59 38.93 8.28
CA VAL A 91 15.56 38.71 7.26
C VAL A 91 15.65 37.31 6.62
N SER A 92 16.86 36.80 6.39
CA SER A 92 17.03 35.44 5.80
C SER A 92 16.59 34.31 6.76
N TRP A 93 16.71 34.56 8.06
CA TRP A 93 16.30 33.60 9.10
C TRP A 93 14.79 33.49 9.25
N LEU A 94 14.07 34.63 9.20
CA LEU A 94 12.62 34.63 9.25
C LEU A 94 12.04 33.83 8.05
N ALA A 95 12.55 34.10 6.84
CA ALA A 95 12.12 33.37 5.64
C ALA A 95 12.36 31.88 5.75
N VAL A 96 13.55 31.44 6.22
CA VAL A 96 13.86 30.01 6.41
C VAL A 96 12.97 29.37 7.47
N THR A 97 12.72 30.06 8.58
CA THR A 97 11.85 29.55 9.66
C THR A 97 10.40 29.42 9.19
N VAL A 98 9.87 30.37 8.43
CA VAL A 98 8.54 30.33 7.84
C VAL A 98 8.43 29.16 6.84
N LEU A 99 9.44 28.97 5.98
CA LEU A 99 9.47 27.87 5.02
C LEU A 99 9.49 26.51 5.74
N ILE A 100 10.35 26.34 6.74
CA ILE A 100 10.43 25.11 7.53
C ILE A 100 9.11 24.86 8.27
N GLY A 101 8.53 25.90 8.88
CA GLY A 101 7.24 25.79 9.55
C GLY A 101 6.13 25.35 8.59
N GLY A 102 6.02 25.98 7.42
CA GLY A 102 5.07 25.62 6.39
C GLY A 102 5.23 24.18 5.91
N LEU A 103 6.47 23.74 5.65
CA LEU A 103 6.76 22.36 5.25
C LEU A 103 6.42 21.37 6.36
N THR A 104 6.72 21.69 7.61
CA THR A 104 6.35 20.84 8.75
C THR A 104 4.84 20.69 8.87
N MET A 105 4.08 21.78 8.70
CA MET A 105 2.61 21.73 8.70
C MET A 105 2.05 20.90 7.56
N LEU A 106 2.62 21.02 6.35
CA LEU A 106 2.23 20.18 5.21
C LEU A 106 2.46 18.69 5.49
N LEU A 107 3.64 18.36 6.00
CA LEU A 107 3.98 16.96 6.35
C LEU A 107 3.08 16.42 7.48
N ALA A 108 2.78 17.23 8.48
CA ALA A 108 1.84 16.87 9.54
C ALA A 108 0.42 16.64 8.99
N GLY A 109 -0.03 17.46 8.03
CA GLY A 109 -1.28 17.25 7.31
C GLY A 109 -1.31 15.90 6.57
N ILE A 110 -0.24 15.54 5.87
CA ILE A 110 -0.09 14.23 5.21
C ILE A 110 -0.23 13.09 6.23
N VAL A 111 0.43 13.20 7.37
CA VAL A 111 0.31 12.22 8.47
C VAL A 111 -1.13 12.15 8.97
N GLY A 112 -1.79 13.29 9.17
CA GLY A 112 -3.19 13.35 9.61
C GLY A 112 -4.13 12.62 8.65
N VAL A 113 -4.00 12.84 7.34
CA VAL A 113 -4.77 12.15 6.29
C VAL A 113 -4.49 10.65 6.31
N ALA A 114 -3.22 10.24 6.41
CA ALA A 114 -2.85 8.82 6.45
C ALA A 114 -3.38 8.12 7.71
N LEU A 115 -3.42 8.78 8.85
CA LEU A 115 -4.03 8.25 10.09
C LEU A 115 -5.55 8.20 9.99
N ALA A 116 -6.20 9.21 9.40
CA ALA A 116 -7.65 9.20 9.16
C ALA A 116 -8.07 8.03 8.26
N SER A 117 -7.19 7.60 7.35
CA SER A 117 -7.40 6.44 6.48
C SER A 117 -7.66 5.12 7.22
N ARG A 118 -7.29 5.03 8.50
CA ARG A 118 -7.52 3.85 9.35
C ARG A 118 -8.96 3.69 9.85
N ARG A 119 -9.80 4.68 9.58
CA ARG A 119 -11.24 4.63 9.94
C ARG A 119 -12.03 4.17 8.73
N PRO A 120 -12.76 3.03 8.81
CA PRO A 120 -13.60 2.59 7.71
C PRO A 120 -14.75 3.59 7.48
N PRO A 121 -15.16 3.81 6.23
CA PRO A 121 -16.29 4.69 5.89
C PRO A 121 -17.61 3.94 6.01
N GLY A 122 -18.03 3.59 7.21
CA GLY A 122 -19.21 2.78 7.49
C GLY A 122 -18.86 1.43 8.13
N ASP A 123 -19.81 0.51 8.16
CA ASP A 123 -19.65 -0.81 8.77
C ASP A 123 -18.98 -1.78 7.80
N PRO A 124 -17.74 -2.20 8.07
CA PRO A 124 -17.03 -3.14 7.20
C PRO A 124 -17.53 -4.57 7.37
N VAL A 125 -17.51 -5.33 6.28
CA VAL A 125 -17.76 -6.78 6.29
C VAL A 125 -16.51 -7.50 6.78
N ASP A 126 -16.69 -8.44 7.71
CA ASP A 126 -15.61 -9.27 8.25
C ASP A 126 -15.40 -10.49 7.35
N LEU A 127 -14.16 -10.65 6.89
CA LEU A 127 -13.71 -11.74 6.02
C LEU A 127 -12.44 -12.36 6.59
N THR A 128 -12.20 -13.64 6.31
CA THR A 128 -10.88 -14.20 6.58
C THR A 128 -9.86 -13.69 5.56
N LEU A 129 -8.58 -13.81 5.88
CA LEU A 129 -7.53 -13.49 4.93
C LEU A 129 -7.53 -14.51 3.79
N PRO A 130 -7.70 -14.10 2.51
CA PRO A 130 -7.83 -15.01 1.37
C PRO A 130 -6.48 -15.52 0.85
N LEU A 131 -5.51 -15.71 1.70
CA LEU A 131 -4.15 -16.14 1.35
C LEU A 131 -3.63 -17.16 2.37
N GLY A 132 -2.83 -18.10 1.87
CA GLY A 132 -2.17 -19.11 2.69
C GLY A 132 -1.04 -18.56 3.56
N SER A 133 -0.28 -19.45 4.21
CA SER A 133 0.80 -19.07 5.14
C SER A 133 1.85 -18.16 4.49
N GLY A 134 2.12 -17.03 5.14
CA GLY A 134 3.06 -16.03 4.65
C GLY A 134 2.97 -14.71 5.40
N THR A 135 3.83 -13.76 5.01
CA THR A 135 3.74 -12.37 5.45
C THR A 135 3.43 -11.50 4.25
N TYR A 136 2.36 -10.75 4.36
CA TYR A 136 1.84 -9.92 3.28
C TYR A 136 1.86 -8.45 3.67
N LEU A 137 2.21 -7.60 2.70
CA LEU A 137 2.18 -6.14 2.80
C LEU A 137 0.98 -5.61 2.05
N VAL A 138 0.24 -4.68 2.66
CA VAL A 138 -0.84 -3.94 2.02
C VAL A 138 -0.25 -2.82 1.16
N VAL A 139 -0.49 -2.87 -0.14
CA VAL A 139 -0.03 -1.87 -1.11
C VAL A 139 -1.07 -0.76 -1.28
N ASN A 140 -2.33 -1.14 -1.43
CA ASN A 140 -3.48 -0.25 -1.43
C ASN A 140 -4.46 -0.72 -0.35
N GLY A 141 -5.05 0.23 0.36
CA GLY A 141 -6.02 -0.02 1.41
C GLY A 141 -6.27 1.22 2.25
N GLY A 142 -7.37 1.22 2.99
CA GLY A 142 -7.81 2.37 3.77
C GLY A 142 -8.84 3.26 3.07
N SER A 143 -9.28 4.31 3.76
CA SER A 143 -10.40 5.17 3.35
C SER A 143 -9.98 6.54 2.79
N GLN A 144 -8.70 6.75 2.49
CA GLN A 144 -8.20 7.99 1.92
C GLN A 144 -7.38 7.74 0.64
N ALA A 145 -7.52 8.59 -0.37
CA ALA A 145 -6.83 8.46 -1.67
C ALA A 145 -5.30 8.42 -1.53
N LEU A 146 -4.75 9.01 -0.49
CA LEU A 146 -3.32 8.97 -0.19
C LEU A 146 -2.81 7.53 0.04
N THR A 147 -3.63 6.65 0.60
CA THR A 147 -3.27 5.28 0.96
C THR A 147 -3.95 4.22 0.11
N ASN A 148 -5.00 4.59 -0.63
CA ASN A 148 -5.77 3.68 -1.46
C ASN A 148 -6.10 4.32 -2.81
N ALA A 149 -5.39 3.89 -3.86
CA ALA A 149 -5.59 4.40 -5.21
C ALA A 149 -6.97 4.01 -5.80
N HIS A 150 -7.60 2.95 -5.29
CA HIS A 150 -8.92 2.50 -5.75
C HIS A 150 -10.01 3.53 -5.48
N LEU A 151 -9.85 4.41 -4.48
CA LEU A 151 -10.78 5.50 -4.24
C LEU A 151 -10.97 6.46 -5.43
N GLY A 152 -10.03 6.44 -6.39
CA GLY A 152 -10.21 7.13 -7.67
C GLY A 152 -11.40 6.63 -8.48
N THR A 153 -11.97 5.46 -8.17
CA THR A 153 -13.16 4.91 -8.84
C THR A 153 -14.48 5.26 -8.13
N LEU A 154 -14.41 5.88 -6.95
CA LEU A 154 -15.60 6.17 -6.14
C LEU A 154 -16.52 7.21 -6.80
N GLU A 155 -15.92 8.20 -7.46
CA GLU A 155 -16.62 9.31 -8.08
C GLU A 155 -16.42 9.34 -9.60
N GLY A 156 -17.38 9.91 -10.31
CA GLY A 156 -17.35 10.09 -11.76
C GLY A 156 -18.00 8.93 -12.54
N GLU A 157 -18.83 9.29 -13.53
CA GLU A 157 -19.61 8.35 -14.33
C GLU A 157 -18.74 7.36 -15.12
N ARG A 158 -17.57 7.80 -15.62
CA ARG A 158 -16.66 6.93 -16.37
C ARG A 158 -16.15 5.74 -15.53
N PHE A 159 -16.19 5.85 -14.21
CA PHE A 159 -15.74 4.81 -13.29
C PHE A 159 -16.89 3.97 -12.72
N ALA A 160 -18.15 4.32 -13.03
CA ALA A 160 -19.33 3.58 -12.56
C ALA A 160 -19.23 2.06 -12.79
N PRO A 161 -18.71 1.56 -13.95
CA PRO A 161 -18.55 0.12 -14.17
C PRO A 161 -17.58 -0.58 -13.21
N TYR A 162 -16.73 0.18 -12.50
CA TYR A 162 -15.67 -0.33 -11.61
C TYR A 162 -15.79 0.22 -10.18
N ARG A 163 -16.90 0.86 -9.84
CA ARG A 163 -17.09 1.54 -8.55
C ARG A 163 -16.96 0.61 -7.36
N GLY A 164 -17.34 -0.65 -7.51
CA GLY A 164 -17.28 -1.66 -6.46
C GLY A 164 -15.93 -1.82 -5.79
N GLN A 165 -14.83 -1.60 -6.55
CA GLN A 165 -13.47 -1.75 -6.04
C GLN A 165 -12.96 -0.59 -5.17
N SER A 166 -13.74 0.49 -4.97
CA SER A 166 -13.24 1.74 -4.36
C SER A 166 -12.61 1.55 -2.97
N TYR A 167 -13.06 0.57 -2.18
CA TYR A 167 -12.46 0.19 -0.89
C TYR A 167 -11.64 -1.10 -0.97
N GLY A 168 -11.17 -1.45 -2.16
CA GLY A 168 -10.33 -2.62 -2.41
C GLY A 168 -9.01 -2.59 -1.64
N VAL A 169 -8.50 -3.78 -1.38
CA VAL A 169 -7.21 -4.03 -0.72
C VAL A 169 -6.33 -4.84 -1.67
N ASP A 170 -5.10 -4.37 -1.90
CA ASP A 170 -4.08 -5.08 -2.65
C ASP A 170 -3.00 -5.63 -1.71
N LEU A 171 -2.72 -6.91 -1.85
CA LEU A 171 -1.79 -7.66 -1.02
C LEU A 171 -0.63 -8.20 -1.85
N VAL A 172 0.60 -7.98 -1.41
CA VAL A 172 1.81 -8.60 -1.94
C VAL A 172 2.52 -9.40 -0.86
N ARG A 173 3.11 -10.54 -1.22
CA ARG A 173 3.93 -11.33 -0.30
C ARG A 173 5.32 -10.70 -0.16
N ILE A 174 5.82 -10.63 1.07
CA ILE A 174 7.16 -10.14 1.36
C ILE A 174 8.01 -11.21 2.05
N ASN A 175 9.31 -11.19 1.77
CA ASN A 175 10.27 -12.05 2.45
C ASN A 175 10.64 -11.49 3.85
N ARG A 176 11.53 -12.17 4.55
CA ARG A 176 11.99 -11.80 5.91
C ARG A 176 12.66 -10.42 6.00
N VAL A 177 13.25 -9.94 4.91
CA VAL A 177 13.86 -8.59 4.84
C VAL A 177 12.91 -7.52 4.34
N GLY A 178 11.65 -7.88 4.02
CA GLY A 178 10.61 -6.92 3.62
C GLY A 178 10.59 -6.61 2.13
N LEU A 179 11.18 -7.45 1.28
CA LEU A 179 11.15 -7.31 -0.18
C LEU A 179 10.06 -8.22 -0.77
N ARG A 180 9.38 -7.75 -1.82
CA ARG A 180 8.35 -8.49 -2.57
C ARG A 180 8.89 -9.30 -3.75
N VAL A 181 10.11 -8.96 -4.17
CA VAL A 181 10.78 -9.54 -5.35
C VAL A 181 12.30 -9.37 -5.23
N PRO A 182 13.12 -10.26 -5.80
CA PRO A 182 14.53 -10.01 -6.01
C PRO A 182 14.73 -8.94 -7.09
N GLY A 183 15.41 -7.84 -6.77
CA GLY A 183 15.58 -6.69 -7.67
C GLY A 183 14.49 -5.63 -7.52
N LEU A 184 14.34 -4.76 -8.53
CA LEU A 184 13.43 -3.60 -8.45
C LEU A 184 12.07 -3.86 -9.11
N LEU A 185 12.10 -4.27 -10.38
CA LEU A 185 10.89 -4.47 -11.19
C LEU A 185 11.20 -5.47 -12.32
N PRO A 186 11.41 -6.75 -12.03
CA PRO A 186 11.61 -7.76 -13.07
C PRO A 186 10.35 -7.90 -13.94
N ALA A 187 10.57 -8.12 -15.25
CA ALA A 187 9.46 -8.32 -16.18
C ALA A 187 8.84 -9.72 -16.11
N ASP A 188 9.51 -10.66 -15.48
CA ASP A 188 8.98 -12.01 -15.25
C ASP A 188 8.09 -12.00 -14.01
N PRO A 189 6.77 -12.25 -14.13
CA PRO A 189 5.86 -12.30 -12.98
C PRO A 189 6.21 -13.42 -11.99
N THR A 190 6.84 -14.50 -12.45
CA THR A 190 7.23 -15.63 -11.58
C THR A 190 8.34 -15.29 -10.58
N ALA A 191 9.05 -14.16 -10.79
CA ALA A 191 10.04 -13.66 -9.85
C ALA A 191 9.43 -13.07 -8.56
N TYR A 192 8.15 -12.71 -8.58
CA TYR A 192 7.45 -12.11 -7.43
C TYR A 192 7.01 -13.19 -6.45
N PHE A 193 7.28 -12.97 -5.15
CA PHE A 193 7.04 -14.01 -4.13
C PHE A 193 5.58 -14.41 -3.97
N ILE A 194 4.64 -13.57 -4.37
CA ILE A 194 3.21 -13.87 -4.29
C ILE A 194 2.68 -14.61 -5.51
N TYR A 195 3.40 -14.58 -6.66
CA TYR A 195 2.94 -15.24 -7.87
C TYR A 195 2.80 -16.76 -7.66
N GLY A 196 1.64 -17.29 -7.97
CA GLY A 196 1.32 -18.71 -7.74
C GLY A 196 0.92 -19.06 -6.31
N ASP A 197 0.83 -18.10 -5.39
CA ASP A 197 0.26 -18.35 -4.06
C ASP A 197 -1.23 -18.75 -4.18
N PRO A 198 -1.72 -19.74 -3.40
CA PRO A 198 -3.12 -20.12 -3.43
C PRO A 198 -4.01 -18.99 -2.90
N VAL A 199 -5.08 -18.72 -3.64
CA VAL A 199 -6.15 -17.80 -3.24
C VAL A 199 -7.28 -18.62 -2.64
N LEU A 200 -7.66 -18.26 -1.41
CA LEU A 200 -8.63 -18.99 -0.60
C LEU A 200 -9.96 -18.24 -0.53
N ALA A 201 -11.06 -18.95 -0.45
CA ALA A 201 -12.37 -18.38 -0.22
C ALA A 201 -12.40 -17.68 1.16
N PRO A 202 -12.65 -16.35 1.23
CA PRO A 202 -12.65 -15.60 2.48
C PRO A 202 -13.93 -15.76 3.30
N CYS A 203 -14.92 -16.46 2.78
CA CYS A 203 -16.20 -16.78 3.38
C CYS A 203 -16.77 -18.05 2.73
N GLN A 204 -17.73 -18.67 3.36
CA GLN A 204 -18.64 -19.61 2.69
C GLN A 204 -19.57 -18.83 1.77
N GLY A 205 -19.73 -19.27 0.52
CA GLY A 205 -20.55 -18.54 -0.44
C GLY A 205 -20.79 -19.28 -1.75
N ARG A 206 -21.60 -18.67 -2.60
CA ARG A 206 -21.88 -19.14 -3.96
C ARG A 206 -20.98 -18.40 -4.95
N VAL A 207 -20.43 -19.10 -5.91
CA VAL A 207 -19.71 -18.52 -7.04
C VAL A 207 -20.72 -17.89 -8.01
N VAL A 208 -20.67 -16.58 -8.19
CA VAL A 208 -21.53 -15.83 -9.14
C VAL A 208 -20.83 -15.46 -10.44
N VAL A 209 -19.49 -15.34 -10.40
CA VAL A 209 -18.65 -15.15 -11.58
C VAL A 209 -17.38 -15.97 -11.40
N ALA A 210 -16.91 -16.60 -12.47
CA ALA A 210 -15.64 -17.30 -12.57
C ALA A 210 -15.07 -17.03 -13.96
N GLU A 211 -14.19 -16.05 -14.08
CA GLU A 211 -13.55 -15.64 -15.33
C GLU A 211 -12.10 -16.10 -15.36
N ASP A 212 -11.73 -16.79 -16.43
CA ASP A 212 -10.38 -17.28 -16.67
C ASP A 212 -9.99 -17.12 -18.14
N GLY A 213 -8.69 -17.27 -18.45
CA GLY A 213 -8.16 -17.23 -19.81
C GLY A 213 -7.41 -15.94 -20.19
N ALA A 214 -7.58 -14.84 -19.44
CA ALA A 214 -6.78 -13.63 -19.64
C ALA A 214 -5.29 -13.91 -19.32
N PRO A 215 -4.34 -13.47 -20.18
CA PRO A 215 -2.92 -13.75 -19.97
C PRO A 215 -2.37 -12.99 -18.75
N ASP A 216 -1.39 -13.59 -18.09
CA ASP A 216 -0.56 -12.88 -17.13
C ASP A 216 0.38 -11.92 -17.87
N MET A 217 0.27 -10.63 -17.57
CA MET A 217 1.05 -9.59 -18.23
C MET A 217 2.47 -9.51 -17.63
N PRO A 218 3.52 -9.33 -18.45
CA PRO A 218 4.85 -9.09 -17.90
C PRO A 218 4.90 -7.70 -17.23
N PRO A 219 5.29 -7.61 -15.94
CA PRO A 219 5.45 -6.30 -15.29
C PRO A 219 6.40 -5.37 -16.07
N PRO A 220 6.09 -4.09 -16.19
CA PRO A 220 4.95 -3.35 -15.64
C PRO A 220 3.77 -3.17 -16.61
N GLN A 221 3.63 -4.03 -17.60
CA GLN A 221 2.54 -3.96 -18.57
C GLN A 221 1.22 -4.37 -17.90
N ALA A 222 0.13 -3.74 -18.33
CA ALA A 222 -1.20 -3.98 -17.78
C ALA A 222 -2.23 -4.03 -18.92
N ASP A 223 -3.16 -4.97 -18.85
CA ASP A 223 -4.33 -5.02 -19.72
C ASP A 223 -5.46 -4.18 -19.12
N ARG A 224 -5.57 -2.94 -19.59
CA ARG A 224 -6.55 -1.98 -19.10
C ARG A 224 -7.97 -2.20 -19.60
N ALA A 225 -8.16 -3.09 -20.58
CA ALA A 225 -9.48 -3.43 -21.07
C ALA A 225 -10.20 -4.38 -20.13
N HIS A 226 -9.45 -5.20 -19.39
CA HIS A 226 -9.97 -6.19 -18.45
C HIS A 226 -9.56 -5.84 -17.01
N MET A 227 -10.34 -4.98 -16.34
CA MET A 227 -9.97 -4.37 -15.05
C MET A 227 -9.52 -5.40 -14.00
N ALA A 228 -10.31 -6.43 -13.74
CA ALA A 228 -10.01 -7.46 -12.74
C ALA A 228 -9.20 -8.64 -13.28
N GLY A 229 -8.97 -8.72 -14.60
CA GLY A 229 -8.34 -9.89 -15.24
C GLY A 229 -9.13 -11.17 -14.96
N ASN A 230 -8.41 -12.29 -14.76
CA ASN A 230 -9.04 -13.50 -14.25
C ASN A 230 -9.50 -13.25 -12.82
N HIS A 231 -10.74 -13.57 -12.52
CA HIS A 231 -11.32 -13.25 -11.22
C HIS A 231 -12.47 -14.16 -10.85
N VAL A 232 -12.71 -14.28 -9.57
CA VAL A 232 -13.88 -14.96 -9.01
C VAL A 232 -14.66 -13.97 -8.17
N ILE A 233 -15.99 -14.00 -8.32
CA ILE A 233 -16.93 -13.27 -7.46
C ILE A 233 -17.71 -14.26 -6.64
N LEU A 234 -17.65 -14.12 -5.31
CA LEU A 234 -18.39 -14.92 -4.35
C LEU A 234 -19.53 -14.11 -3.75
N GLU A 235 -20.72 -14.67 -3.72
CA GLU A 235 -21.85 -14.14 -2.96
C GLU A 235 -21.76 -14.64 -1.52
N CYS A 236 -21.39 -13.73 -0.61
CA CYS A 236 -21.22 -13.98 0.82
C CYS A 236 -22.31 -13.22 1.59
N GLY A 237 -23.43 -13.85 1.84
CA GLY A 237 -24.59 -13.19 2.42
C GLY A 237 -25.17 -12.11 1.51
N SER A 238 -25.16 -10.84 1.93
CA SER A 238 -25.72 -9.72 1.16
C SER A 238 -24.69 -8.98 0.30
N VAL A 239 -23.44 -9.44 0.24
CA VAL A 239 -22.35 -8.79 -0.49
C VAL A 239 -21.66 -9.73 -1.46
N TRP A 240 -21.11 -9.16 -2.51
CA TRP A 240 -20.21 -9.85 -3.44
C TRP A 240 -18.76 -9.55 -3.08
N ILE A 241 -17.97 -10.61 -2.99
CA ILE A 241 -16.52 -10.51 -2.76
C ILE A 241 -15.81 -10.82 -4.06
N VAL A 242 -15.00 -9.90 -4.53
CA VAL A 242 -14.22 -10.03 -5.76
C VAL A 242 -12.77 -10.32 -5.41
N LEU A 243 -12.22 -11.36 -6.03
CA LEU A 243 -10.84 -11.80 -5.92
C LEU A 243 -10.24 -11.75 -7.33
N GLY A 244 -9.38 -10.76 -7.59
CA GLY A 244 -8.92 -10.42 -8.94
C GLY A 244 -7.44 -10.68 -9.19
N HIS A 245 -7.04 -10.54 -10.45
CA HIS A 245 -5.71 -10.74 -11.01
C HIS A 245 -5.18 -12.16 -10.86
N LEU A 246 -6.09 -13.16 -10.91
CA LEU A 246 -5.73 -14.57 -10.79
C LEU A 246 -4.87 -15.02 -11.97
N GLN A 247 -4.04 -16.04 -11.74
CA GLN A 247 -3.19 -16.65 -12.74
C GLN A 247 -4.02 -17.36 -13.81
N ARG A 248 -3.63 -17.18 -15.07
CA ARG A 248 -4.29 -17.83 -16.21
C ARG A 248 -4.35 -19.34 -16.04
N GLY A 249 -5.54 -19.92 -16.26
CA GLY A 249 -5.76 -21.38 -16.26
C GLY A 249 -5.80 -21.99 -14.86
N THR A 250 -5.95 -21.17 -13.80
CA THR A 250 -5.93 -21.69 -12.42
C THR A 250 -7.23 -21.49 -11.65
N VAL A 251 -8.25 -20.84 -12.24
CA VAL A 251 -9.56 -20.72 -11.60
C VAL A 251 -10.17 -22.12 -11.47
N ALA A 252 -10.33 -22.57 -10.24
CA ALA A 252 -10.67 -23.96 -9.91
C ALA A 252 -12.15 -24.17 -9.54
N VAL A 253 -12.96 -23.11 -9.64
CA VAL A 253 -14.38 -23.11 -9.24
C VAL A 253 -15.28 -22.73 -10.41
N HIS A 254 -16.58 -23.10 -10.32
CA HIS A 254 -17.55 -22.89 -11.39
C HIS A 254 -18.73 -22.06 -10.92
N VAL A 255 -19.33 -21.28 -11.82
CA VAL A 255 -20.52 -20.49 -11.52
C VAL A 255 -21.65 -21.39 -11.00
N GLY A 256 -22.28 -20.98 -9.89
CA GLY A 256 -23.34 -21.71 -9.19
C GLY A 256 -22.82 -22.64 -8.09
N GLU A 257 -21.54 -22.93 -8.04
CA GLU A 257 -20.92 -23.77 -7.00
C GLU A 257 -21.01 -23.10 -5.63
N ILE A 258 -21.30 -23.87 -4.59
CA ILE A 258 -21.23 -23.41 -3.20
C ILE A 258 -19.91 -23.91 -2.63
N ILE A 259 -19.08 -22.98 -2.17
CA ILE A 259 -17.76 -23.29 -1.65
C ILE A 259 -17.65 -22.91 -0.17
N GLU A 260 -16.88 -23.69 0.55
CA GLU A 260 -16.62 -23.49 1.97
C GLU A 260 -15.51 -22.47 2.20
N LEU A 261 -15.50 -21.89 3.38
CA LEU A 261 -14.42 -21.04 3.85
C LEU A 261 -13.05 -21.75 3.71
N GLY A 262 -12.06 -21.06 3.16
CA GLY A 262 -10.71 -21.61 2.99
C GLY A 262 -10.53 -22.53 1.75
N HIS A 263 -11.57 -22.78 0.97
CA HIS A 263 -11.46 -23.54 -0.28
C HIS A 263 -10.54 -22.78 -1.26
N VAL A 264 -9.67 -23.50 -1.96
CA VAL A 264 -8.78 -22.92 -2.98
C VAL A 264 -9.58 -22.59 -4.23
N ILE A 265 -9.62 -21.32 -4.61
CA ILE A 265 -10.38 -20.84 -5.78
C ILE A 265 -9.50 -20.53 -7.00
N GLY A 266 -8.20 -20.47 -6.84
CA GLY A 266 -7.22 -20.23 -7.90
C GLY A 266 -5.87 -19.84 -7.32
N LEU A 267 -4.97 -19.36 -8.17
CA LEU A 267 -3.64 -18.88 -7.78
C LEU A 267 -3.50 -17.40 -8.11
N VAL A 268 -2.66 -16.69 -7.33
CA VAL A 268 -2.31 -15.28 -7.62
C VAL A 268 -1.52 -15.21 -8.93
N GLY A 269 -1.94 -14.34 -9.82
CA GLY A 269 -1.31 -14.08 -11.11
C GLY A 269 -0.96 -12.61 -11.32
N ASN A 270 -0.97 -12.19 -12.58
CA ASN A 270 -0.77 -10.80 -13.03
C ASN A 270 -1.66 -10.48 -14.23
N SER A 271 -2.88 -10.97 -14.27
CA SER A 271 -3.83 -10.77 -15.36
C SER A 271 -4.63 -9.48 -15.17
N GLY A 272 -4.98 -8.81 -16.27
CA GLY A 272 -5.81 -7.60 -16.24
C GLY A 272 -5.04 -6.29 -15.97
N ASN A 273 -5.72 -5.32 -15.34
CA ASN A 273 -5.16 -3.98 -15.10
C ASN A 273 -4.28 -3.93 -13.84
N THR A 274 -3.22 -4.70 -13.86
CA THR A 274 -2.22 -4.80 -12.80
C THR A 274 -0.82 -4.53 -13.34
N GLY A 275 0.02 -3.80 -12.57
CA GLY A 275 1.40 -3.50 -12.96
C GLY A 275 2.43 -4.50 -12.43
N GLU A 276 2.07 -5.32 -11.46
CA GLU A 276 2.89 -6.41 -10.88
C GLU A 276 1.99 -7.39 -10.10
N PRO A 277 2.44 -8.66 -9.92
CA PRO A 277 1.67 -9.67 -9.22
C PRO A 277 1.22 -9.24 -7.81
N HIS A 278 -0.08 -9.29 -7.56
CA HIS A 278 -0.70 -9.05 -6.27
C HIS A 278 -2.09 -9.69 -6.22
N LEU A 279 -2.63 -9.91 -5.03
CA LEU A 279 -4.04 -10.26 -4.86
C LEU A 279 -4.84 -8.98 -4.61
N HIS A 280 -5.80 -8.72 -5.50
CA HIS A 280 -6.83 -7.69 -5.31
C HIS A 280 -8.06 -8.30 -4.66
N VAL A 281 -8.54 -7.68 -3.58
CA VAL A 281 -9.77 -8.10 -2.86
C VAL A 281 -10.64 -6.88 -2.60
N HIS A 282 -11.91 -6.96 -2.97
CA HIS A 282 -12.89 -5.97 -2.51
C HIS A 282 -14.26 -6.60 -2.25
N ALA A 283 -15.10 -5.89 -1.50
CA ALA A 283 -16.51 -6.19 -1.34
C ALA A 283 -17.36 -5.08 -1.92
N GLN A 284 -18.52 -5.47 -2.46
CA GLN A 284 -19.52 -4.56 -3.00
C GLN A 284 -20.94 -5.13 -2.79
N ARG A 285 -21.96 -4.28 -2.86
CA ARG A 285 -23.34 -4.74 -3.09
C ARG A 285 -23.39 -5.41 -4.46
N PRO A 286 -24.33 -6.34 -4.72
CA PRO A 286 -24.44 -6.98 -6.03
C PRO A 286 -24.47 -5.96 -7.16
N GLY A 287 -23.57 -6.13 -8.14
CA GLY A 287 -23.56 -5.36 -9.38
C GLY A 287 -24.59 -5.89 -10.38
N SER A 288 -24.62 -5.29 -11.58
CA SER A 288 -25.41 -5.85 -12.66
C SER A 288 -24.72 -7.06 -13.30
N THR A 289 -25.48 -7.94 -13.92
CA THR A 289 -24.93 -9.14 -14.61
C THR A 289 -24.03 -8.80 -15.79
N ILE A 290 -24.24 -7.62 -16.42
CA ILE A 290 -23.43 -7.14 -17.56
C ILE A 290 -22.25 -6.26 -17.12
N ALA A 291 -22.23 -5.82 -15.87
CA ALA A 291 -21.16 -5.02 -15.28
C ALA A 291 -20.95 -5.47 -13.82
N PRO A 292 -20.39 -6.67 -13.60
CA PRO A 292 -20.35 -7.27 -12.26
C PRO A 292 -19.53 -6.50 -11.24
N LEU A 293 -18.61 -5.62 -11.67
CA LEU A 293 -17.79 -4.76 -10.81
C LEU A 293 -18.43 -3.39 -10.49
N SER A 294 -19.67 -3.14 -10.95
CA SER A 294 -20.36 -1.84 -10.82
C SER A 294 -21.13 -1.66 -9.51
N GLY A 295 -21.05 -2.61 -8.59
CA GLY A 295 -21.76 -2.57 -7.32
C GLY A 295 -21.34 -1.39 -6.43
N GLU A 296 -22.19 -1.07 -5.45
CA GLU A 296 -21.84 -0.08 -4.42
C GLU A 296 -20.70 -0.65 -3.53
N PRO A 297 -19.59 0.10 -3.36
CA PRO A 297 -18.43 -0.40 -2.62
C PRO A 297 -18.73 -0.55 -1.13
N VAL A 298 -18.27 -1.63 -0.55
CA VAL A 298 -18.40 -1.94 0.88
C VAL A 298 -17.01 -2.09 1.48
N PRO A 299 -16.69 -1.41 2.60
CA PRO A 299 -15.40 -1.61 3.27
C PRO A 299 -15.31 -3.02 3.87
N ILE A 300 -14.08 -3.56 3.95
CA ILE A 300 -13.81 -4.90 4.46
C ILE A 300 -12.80 -4.89 5.60
N ARG A 301 -12.94 -5.85 6.53
CA ARG A 301 -11.86 -6.29 7.41
C ARG A 301 -11.36 -7.66 6.95
N LEU A 302 -10.07 -7.81 6.88
CA LEU A 302 -9.42 -9.09 6.60
C LEU A 302 -8.72 -9.58 7.88
N GLY A 303 -9.10 -10.77 8.33
CA GLY A 303 -8.58 -11.32 9.60
C GLY A 303 -8.86 -10.39 10.79
N GLY A 304 -10.07 -9.83 10.89
CA GLY A 304 -10.50 -8.93 11.96
C GLY A 304 -9.91 -7.51 11.92
N ARG A 305 -9.15 -7.13 10.88
CA ARG A 305 -8.47 -5.84 10.77
C ARG A 305 -8.92 -5.06 9.55
N TYR A 306 -9.24 -3.77 9.72
CA TYR A 306 -9.37 -2.83 8.61
C TYR A 306 -7.97 -2.43 8.14
N LEU A 307 -7.58 -2.94 6.97
CA LEU A 307 -6.21 -2.85 6.46
C LEU A 307 -5.98 -1.54 5.70
N VAL A 308 -4.83 -0.93 5.97
CA VAL A 308 -4.38 0.31 5.33
C VAL A 308 -3.01 0.09 4.73
N ARG A 309 -2.63 0.86 3.72
CA ARG A 309 -1.28 0.83 3.13
C ARG A 309 -0.20 0.72 4.19
N ASN A 310 0.79 -0.12 3.94
CA ASN A 310 1.91 -0.47 4.81
C ASN A 310 1.55 -1.37 6.00
N ASP A 311 0.28 -1.70 6.24
CA ASP A 311 -0.04 -2.75 7.20
C ASP A 311 0.55 -4.08 6.73
N ARG A 312 0.98 -4.88 7.68
CA ARG A 312 1.46 -6.23 7.45
C ARG A 312 0.51 -7.20 8.13
N VAL A 313 0.15 -8.21 7.37
CA VAL A 313 -0.65 -9.33 7.87
C VAL A 313 0.16 -10.61 7.72
N ARG A 314 0.07 -11.44 8.75
CA ARG A 314 0.66 -12.76 8.75
C ARG A 314 -0.47 -13.79 8.73
N ALA A 315 -0.40 -14.68 7.76
CA ALA A 315 -1.20 -15.88 7.76
C ALA A 315 -0.35 -17.01 8.34
N ASP A 316 -0.76 -17.54 9.47
CA ASP A 316 -0.16 -18.75 10.05
C ASP A 316 -0.94 -19.98 9.54
N ARG A 317 -0.29 -21.13 9.54
CA ARG A 317 -0.91 -22.40 9.14
C ARG A 317 -1.87 -22.95 10.23
N GLU A 318 -2.82 -22.20 10.68
CA GLU A 318 -3.84 -22.77 11.58
C GLU A 318 -5.20 -22.71 10.90
N GLY A 319 -5.70 -23.87 10.49
CA GLY A 319 -7.06 -24.08 10.00
C GLY A 319 -7.12 -24.77 8.64
N ALA A 320 -6.51 -25.95 8.51
CA ALA A 320 -6.97 -26.95 7.55
C ALA A 320 -7.81 -27.98 8.32
#